data_3f6cb4ac86bc146783eb3187d83fed9f
#
_entry.id   3f6cb4ac86bc146783eb3187d83fed9f
#
_cell.length_a   1.000
_cell.length_b   1.000
_cell.length_c   1.000
_cell.angle_alpha   90.00
_cell.angle_beta   90.00
_cell.angle_gamma   90.00
#
_symmetry.space_group_name_H-M   'P 1'
#
loop_
_entity.id
_entity.type
_entity.pdbx_description
1 polymer ?
#
loop_
_entity_poly.entity_id
_entity_poly.type
_entity_poly.pdbx_seq_one_letter_code
_entity_poly.pdbx_strand_id
1 'polypeptide(L)'
;LGPGEANRENPFNGDHMESLRSEFRRLDQDVRAQLANLAERDRLLTSLIKSLNGKLDTLARIMAFEQNPLQPGDWQDVTLSEGGLSFHSPTNRFSVGDQLALRMTLPPELFQPVATARVIDVVPDKSGGGKVHTEFTDIHDSDRQQIARHVIFVPQWTRHHVIRLSSWQHCLPMA
;
A
#
# COMPACT_ATOMS: atom_id res chain seq x y z
N LEU A 1 -19.27 -37.87 -16.38
CA LEU A 1 -18.34 -37.10 -17.19
C LEU A 1 -18.80 -35.66 -17.18
N GLY A 2 -18.37 -34.88 -16.18
CA GLY A 2 -18.59 -33.44 -16.12
C GLY A 2 -17.51 -32.69 -16.89
N PRO A 3 -17.80 -31.65 -17.66
CA PRO A 3 -16.80 -30.83 -18.32
C PRO A 3 -16.14 -29.96 -17.29
N GLY A 4 -14.78 -29.96 -17.32
CA GLY A 4 -13.94 -29.17 -16.48
C GLY A 4 -14.25 -27.66 -16.61
N GLU A 5 -14.43 -27.00 -15.50
CA GLU A 5 -14.38 -25.55 -15.41
C GLU A 5 -12.98 -25.08 -15.75
N ALA A 6 -12.82 -24.66 -16.99
CA ALA A 6 -11.68 -23.91 -17.42
C ALA A 6 -11.67 -22.59 -16.65
N ASN A 7 -10.74 -22.43 -15.75
CA ASN A 7 -10.36 -21.15 -15.15
C ASN A 7 -10.04 -20.17 -16.27
N ARG A 8 -11.03 -19.36 -16.64
CA ARG A 8 -10.83 -18.25 -17.56
C ARG A 8 -10.22 -17.10 -16.79
N GLU A 9 -8.93 -17.19 -16.51
CA GLU A 9 -8.15 -15.98 -16.30
C GLU A 9 -8.30 -15.13 -17.56
N ASN A 10 -8.86 -13.96 -17.37
CA ASN A 10 -9.08 -13.03 -18.46
C ASN A 10 -7.72 -12.40 -18.84
N PRO A 11 -7.06 -12.86 -19.93
CA PRO A 11 -5.69 -12.46 -20.26
C PRO A 11 -5.57 -10.98 -20.65
N PHE A 12 -6.70 -10.31 -20.85
CA PHE A 12 -6.72 -8.92 -21.29
C PHE A 12 -6.65 -7.88 -20.16
N ASN A 13 -6.90 -8.25 -18.91
CA ASN A 13 -6.93 -7.28 -17.81
C ASN A 13 -5.56 -6.98 -17.20
N GLY A 14 -4.62 -7.91 -17.22
CA GLY A 14 -3.32 -7.73 -16.59
C GLY A 14 -2.41 -6.74 -17.35
N ASP A 15 -2.21 -6.97 -18.63
CA ASP A 15 -1.29 -6.17 -19.44
C ASP A 15 -1.80 -4.75 -19.67
N HIS A 16 -3.10 -4.58 -19.87
CA HIS A 16 -3.69 -3.24 -20.04
C HIS A 16 -3.60 -2.40 -18.78
N MET A 17 -3.91 -2.98 -17.63
CA MET A 17 -3.78 -2.28 -16.34
C MET A 17 -2.34 -1.94 -16.00
N GLU A 18 -1.38 -2.81 -16.32
CA GLU A 18 0.03 -2.53 -16.11
C GLU A 18 0.54 -1.42 -17.04
N SER A 19 0.07 -1.39 -18.28
CA SER A 19 0.36 -0.30 -19.22
C SER A 19 -0.16 1.04 -18.70
N LEU A 20 -1.40 1.09 -18.20
CA LEU A 20 -1.98 2.31 -17.62
C LEU A 20 -1.22 2.77 -16.37
N ARG A 21 -0.81 1.84 -15.51
CA ARG A 21 0.00 2.15 -14.32
C ARG A 21 1.37 2.72 -14.71
N SER A 22 1.99 2.15 -15.73
CA SER A 22 3.27 2.62 -16.24
C SER A 22 3.16 4.03 -16.82
N GLU A 23 2.11 4.30 -17.59
CA GLU A 23 1.83 5.63 -18.13
C GLU A 23 1.55 6.64 -17.02
N PHE A 24 0.76 6.26 -16.03
CA PHE A 24 0.48 7.12 -14.87
C PHE A 24 1.76 7.50 -14.12
N ARG A 25 2.65 6.55 -13.87
CA ARG A 25 3.95 6.81 -13.22
C ARG A 25 4.80 7.79 -14.01
N ARG A 26 4.85 7.63 -15.34
CA ARG A 26 5.59 8.52 -16.22
C ARG A 26 5.04 9.95 -16.15
N LEU A 27 3.72 10.10 -16.23
CA LEU A 27 3.05 11.41 -16.15
C LEU A 27 3.26 12.05 -14.78
N ASP A 28 3.18 11.30 -13.70
CA ASP A 28 3.43 11.82 -12.35
C ASP A 28 4.86 12.33 -12.16
N GLN A 29 5.84 11.62 -12.71
CA GLN A 29 7.25 12.08 -12.72
C GLN A 29 7.43 13.37 -13.54
N ASP A 30 6.81 13.45 -14.71
CA ASP A 30 6.86 14.64 -15.55
C ASP A 30 6.24 15.85 -14.85
N VAL A 31 5.08 15.67 -14.21
CA VAL A 31 4.41 16.74 -13.43
C VAL A 31 5.29 17.22 -12.29
N ARG A 32 5.92 16.32 -11.54
CA ARG A 32 6.82 16.70 -10.43
C ARG A 32 8.03 17.49 -10.92
N ALA A 33 8.64 17.08 -12.01
CA ALA A 33 9.78 17.78 -12.59
C ALA A 33 9.41 19.19 -13.08
N GLN A 34 8.25 19.33 -13.73
CA GLN A 34 7.76 20.63 -14.22
C GLN A 34 7.33 21.55 -13.08
N LEU A 35 6.72 20.99 -12.02
CA LEU A 35 6.35 21.77 -10.82
C LEU A 35 7.57 22.38 -10.12
N ALA A 36 8.67 21.65 -10.04
CA ALA A 36 9.90 22.19 -9.46
C ALA A 36 10.40 23.44 -10.22
N ASN A 37 10.33 23.42 -11.55
CA ASN A 37 10.68 24.56 -12.38
C ASN A 37 9.66 25.70 -12.27
N LEU A 38 8.37 25.39 -12.19
CA LEU A 38 7.30 26.37 -12.10
C LEU A 38 7.30 27.10 -10.74
N ALA A 39 7.68 26.41 -9.67
CA ALA A 39 7.68 26.97 -8.32
C ALA A 39 8.57 28.23 -8.18
N GLU A 40 9.62 28.31 -9.00
CA GLU A 40 10.51 29.49 -9.02
C GLU A 40 9.91 30.68 -9.81
N ARG A 41 8.95 30.41 -10.69
CA ARG A 41 8.42 31.42 -11.62
C ARG A 41 7.02 31.94 -11.24
N ASP A 42 6.16 31.06 -10.79
CA ASP A 42 4.76 31.38 -10.49
C ASP A 42 4.25 30.52 -9.33
N ARG A 43 4.19 31.13 -8.13
CA ARG A 43 3.71 30.46 -6.92
C ARG A 43 2.23 30.15 -6.94
N LEU A 44 1.41 31.03 -7.54
CA LEU A 44 -0.03 30.85 -7.60
C LEU A 44 -0.40 29.68 -8.50
N LEU A 45 0.19 29.61 -9.68
CA LEU A 45 -0.01 28.50 -10.61
C LEU A 45 0.50 27.19 -10.04
N THR A 46 1.65 27.20 -9.38
CA THR A 46 2.20 26.04 -8.68
C THR A 46 1.24 25.52 -7.61
N SER A 47 0.67 26.43 -6.79
CA SER A 47 -0.31 26.07 -5.76
C SER A 47 -1.58 25.47 -6.37
N LEU A 48 -2.08 26.02 -7.47
CA LEU A 48 -3.25 25.50 -8.18
C LEU A 48 -3.00 24.09 -8.72
N ILE A 49 -1.85 23.84 -9.33
CA ILE A 49 -1.50 22.52 -9.88
C ILE A 49 -1.32 21.50 -8.76
N LYS A 50 -0.72 21.88 -7.63
CA LYS A 50 -0.62 21.00 -6.44
C LYS A 50 -2.00 20.63 -5.90
N SER A 51 -2.94 21.57 -5.88
CA SER A 51 -4.32 21.31 -5.47
C SER A 51 -5.04 20.36 -6.43
N LEU A 52 -4.84 20.50 -7.73
CA LEU A 52 -5.37 19.59 -8.75
C LEU A 52 -4.76 18.19 -8.62
N ASN A 53 -3.46 18.10 -8.41
CA ASN A 53 -2.81 16.82 -8.13
C ASN A 53 -3.39 16.16 -6.88
N GLY A 54 -3.61 16.92 -5.81
CA GLY A 54 -4.25 16.40 -4.59
C GLY A 54 -5.67 15.87 -4.83
N LYS A 55 -6.43 16.51 -5.72
CA LYS A 55 -7.74 15.99 -6.14
C LYS A 55 -7.63 14.67 -6.90
N LEU A 56 -6.65 14.55 -7.82
CA LEU A 56 -6.40 13.33 -8.57
C LEU A 56 -5.99 12.19 -7.63
N ASP A 57 -5.12 12.45 -6.67
CA ASP A 57 -4.71 11.48 -5.66
C ASP A 57 -5.90 11.01 -4.80
N THR A 58 -6.79 11.92 -4.44
CA THR A 58 -8.01 11.60 -3.69
C THR A 58 -8.96 10.73 -4.52
N LEU A 59 -9.16 11.05 -5.79
CA LEU A 59 -9.95 10.23 -6.72
C LEU A 59 -9.34 8.84 -6.89
N ALA A 60 -8.03 8.76 -7.03
CA ALA A 60 -7.33 7.48 -7.13
C ALA A 60 -7.55 6.60 -5.89
N ARG A 61 -7.54 7.19 -4.69
CA ARG A 61 -7.87 6.48 -3.44
C ARG A 61 -9.32 6.00 -3.43
N ILE A 62 -10.27 6.85 -3.80
CA ILE A 62 -11.69 6.47 -3.87
C ILE A 62 -11.88 5.29 -4.82
N MET A 63 -11.29 5.33 -6.00
CA MET A 63 -11.36 4.25 -6.98
C MET A 63 -10.73 2.95 -6.45
N ALA A 64 -9.61 3.04 -5.73
CA ALA A 64 -8.98 1.88 -5.09
C ALA A 64 -9.91 1.24 -4.05
N PHE A 65 -10.65 2.04 -3.28
CA PHE A 65 -11.66 1.56 -2.35
C PHE A 65 -12.83 0.86 -3.05
N GLU A 66 -13.32 1.42 -4.16
CA GLU A 66 -14.44 0.85 -4.90
C GLU A 66 -14.07 -0.46 -5.62
N GLN A 67 -12.85 -0.57 -6.13
CA GLN A 67 -12.38 -1.78 -6.81
C GLN A 67 -12.06 -2.94 -5.86
N ASN A 68 -11.78 -2.63 -4.61
CA ASN A 68 -11.63 -3.60 -3.54
C ASN A 68 -12.70 -3.31 -2.47
N PRO A 69 -13.92 -3.83 -2.63
CA PRO A 69 -15.01 -3.61 -1.67
C PRO A 69 -14.78 -4.39 -0.39
N LEU A 70 -13.65 -4.15 0.21
CA LEU A 70 -13.33 -4.64 1.53
C LEU A 70 -13.95 -3.69 2.52
N GLN A 71 -14.53 -4.27 3.55
CA GLN A 71 -15.12 -3.52 4.64
C GLN A 71 -14.15 -2.44 5.11
N PRO A 72 -14.59 -1.19 5.31
CA PRO A 72 -13.72 -0.12 5.81
C PRO A 72 -12.94 -0.48 7.08
N GLY A 73 -13.42 -1.45 7.86
CA GLY A 73 -12.74 -1.98 9.04
C GLY A 73 -11.46 -2.78 8.77
N ASP A 74 -11.22 -3.19 7.52
CA ASP A 74 -10.02 -3.95 7.15
C ASP A 74 -8.84 -3.05 6.78
N TRP A 75 -9.06 -1.75 6.65
CA TRP A 75 -8.03 -0.77 6.34
C TRP A 75 -7.48 -0.16 7.61
N GLN A 76 -6.16 -0.08 7.70
CA GLN A 76 -5.48 0.48 8.86
C GLN A 76 -4.41 1.49 8.43
N ASP A 77 -4.29 2.53 9.22
CA ASP A 77 -3.16 3.45 9.12
C ASP A 77 -1.90 2.75 9.61
N VAL A 78 -0.85 2.83 8.80
CA VAL A 78 0.43 2.20 9.13
C VAL A 78 1.58 3.15 8.92
N THR A 79 2.66 2.91 9.63
CA THR A 79 3.96 3.50 9.32
C THR A 79 4.78 2.48 8.55
N LEU A 80 5.15 2.83 7.32
CA LEU A 80 5.88 1.96 6.39
C LEU A 80 7.36 2.31 6.36
N SER A 81 8.20 1.29 6.33
CA SER A 81 9.63 1.37 6.07
C SER A 81 10.04 0.35 4.99
N GLU A 82 11.25 0.42 4.50
CA GLU A 82 11.76 -0.53 3.52
C GLU A 82 11.78 -1.98 4.03
N GLY A 83 12.01 -2.17 5.31
CA GLY A 83 12.15 -3.49 5.95
C GLY A 83 10.88 -4.04 6.60
N GLY A 84 9.82 -3.23 6.74
CA GLY A 84 8.61 -3.65 7.42
C GLY A 84 7.63 -2.52 7.65
N LEU A 85 6.62 -2.80 8.46
CA LEU A 85 5.62 -1.81 8.81
C LEU A 85 5.19 -1.92 10.27
N SER A 86 4.63 -0.85 10.80
CA SER A 86 3.98 -0.85 12.10
C SER A 86 2.57 -0.29 12.02
N PHE A 87 1.67 -0.87 12.80
CA PHE A 87 0.27 -0.47 12.86
C PHE A 87 -0.25 -0.58 14.30
N HIS A 88 -1.39 0.06 14.56
CA HIS A 88 -2.07 -0.06 15.84
C HIS A 88 -3.15 -1.14 15.77
N SER A 89 -3.09 -2.12 16.65
CA SER A 89 -4.15 -3.12 16.82
C SER A 89 -5.05 -2.71 18.01
N PRO A 90 -6.36 -2.60 17.79
CA PRO A 90 -7.29 -2.26 18.88
C PRO A 90 -7.45 -3.39 19.89
N THR A 91 -6.99 -4.58 19.55
CA THR A 91 -7.07 -5.77 20.41
C THR A 91 -5.70 -6.46 20.50
N ASN A 92 -5.40 -7.09 21.62
CA ASN A 92 -4.15 -7.80 21.84
C ASN A 92 -4.19 -9.22 21.23
N ARG A 93 -4.38 -9.29 19.90
CA ARG A 93 -4.49 -10.56 19.16
C ARG A 93 -3.20 -10.99 18.46
N PHE A 94 -2.18 -10.14 18.47
CA PHE A 94 -0.91 -10.44 17.81
C PHE A 94 0.16 -10.77 18.84
N SER A 95 0.97 -11.75 18.53
CA SER A 95 2.11 -12.18 19.34
C SER A 95 3.40 -12.12 18.55
N VAL A 96 4.51 -11.89 19.22
CA VAL A 96 5.83 -11.95 18.59
C VAL A 96 6.03 -13.31 17.94
N GLY A 97 6.42 -13.33 16.69
CA GLY A 97 6.60 -14.52 15.88
C GLY A 97 5.43 -14.84 14.94
N ASP A 98 4.27 -14.20 15.11
CA ASP A 98 3.14 -14.39 14.21
C ASP A 98 3.50 -13.97 12.78
N GLN A 99 3.00 -14.73 11.81
CA GLN A 99 3.15 -14.41 10.38
C GLN A 99 1.89 -13.76 9.84
N LEU A 100 2.09 -12.72 9.04
CA LEU A 100 1.03 -11.92 8.43
C LEU A 100 1.23 -11.89 6.92
N ALA A 101 0.15 -12.11 6.18
CA ALA A 101 0.11 -11.78 4.76
C ALA A 101 -0.40 -10.35 4.61
N LEU A 102 0.37 -9.52 3.95
CA LEU A 102 0.13 -8.10 3.80
C LEU A 102 -0.17 -7.78 2.33
N ARG A 103 -1.25 -7.06 2.11
CA ARG A 103 -1.51 -6.41 0.83
C ARG A 103 -1.59 -4.91 1.10
N MET A 104 -0.70 -4.18 0.49
CA MET A 104 -0.59 -2.74 0.67
C MET A 104 -1.18 -2.02 -0.55
N THR A 105 -1.79 -0.86 -0.35
CA THR A 105 -2.13 0.04 -1.45
C THR A 105 -1.42 1.35 -1.19
N LEU A 106 -0.46 1.66 -2.05
CA LEU A 106 0.39 2.84 -1.91
C LEU A 106 -0.06 3.94 -2.87
N PRO A 107 -0.67 5.01 -2.36
CA PRO A 107 -0.98 6.17 -3.19
C PRO A 107 0.32 6.95 -3.52
N PRO A 108 0.36 7.73 -4.59
CA PRO A 108 -0.72 8.01 -5.54
C PRO A 108 -0.83 6.97 -6.66
N GLU A 109 0.17 6.13 -6.84
CA GLU A 109 0.32 5.23 -7.98
C GLU A 109 -0.57 3.98 -7.91
N LEU A 110 -1.32 3.81 -6.81
CA LEU A 110 -2.17 2.64 -6.55
C LEU A 110 -1.42 1.31 -6.66
N PHE A 111 -0.13 1.36 -6.39
CA PHE A 111 0.70 0.20 -6.37
C PHE A 111 0.26 -0.74 -5.24
N GLN A 112 0.15 -2.03 -5.52
CA GLN A 112 -0.34 -3.03 -4.59
C GLN A 112 0.73 -4.10 -4.30
N PRO A 113 1.79 -3.79 -3.56
CA PRO A 113 2.76 -4.79 -3.17
C PRO A 113 2.14 -5.80 -2.21
N VAL A 114 2.58 -7.03 -2.36
CA VAL A 114 2.22 -8.14 -1.47
C VAL A 114 3.48 -8.61 -0.76
N ALA A 115 3.38 -8.82 0.53
CA ALA A 115 4.49 -9.29 1.34
C ALA A 115 4.01 -10.25 2.43
N THR A 116 4.88 -11.13 2.85
CA THR A 116 4.74 -11.82 4.13
C THR A 116 5.61 -11.10 5.15
N ALA A 117 5.09 -10.91 6.34
CA ALA A 117 5.81 -10.28 7.44
C ALA A 117 5.68 -11.10 8.72
N ARG A 118 6.64 -10.94 9.58
CA ARG A 118 6.64 -11.53 10.93
C ARG A 118 6.54 -10.42 11.96
N VAL A 119 5.72 -10.63 12.98
CA VAL A 119 5.64 -9.74 14.14
C VAL A 119 6.95 -9.85 14.94
N ILE A 120 7.64 -8.73 15.10
CA ILE A 120 8.91 -8.66 15.82
C ILE A 120 8.76 -8.03 17.21
N ASP A 121 7.76 -7.19 17.41
CA ASP A 121 7.51 -6.54 18.67
C ASP A 121 6.03 -6.13 18.80
N VAL A 122 5.49 -6.16 20.00
CA VAL A 122 4.15 -5.69 20.35
C VAL A 122 4.25 -4.82 21.58
N VAL A 123 3.99 -3.54 21.43
CA VAL A 123 3.99 -2.57 22.53
C VAL A 123 2.55 -2.37 22.99
N PRO A 124 2.14 -2.91 24.15
CA PRO A 124 0.77 -2.79 24.61
C PRO A 124 0.45 -1.34 24.97
N ASP A 125 -0.81 -0.95 24.75
CA ASP A 125 -1.33 0.31 25.22
C ASP A 125 -2.31 0.16 26.40
N LYS A 126 -2.76 1.31 26.94
CA LYS A 126 -3.66 1.32 28.09
C LYS A 126 -5.10 0.93 27.75
N SER A 127 -5.45 0.85 26.46
CA SER A 127 -6.81 0.55 25.98
C SER A 127 -7.06 -0.93 25.71
N GLY A 128 -6.07 -1.80 25.95
CA GLY A 128 -6.16 -3.25 25.73
C GLY A 128 -5.72 -3.69 24.32
N GLY A 129 -5.26 -2.74 23.50
CA GLY A 129 -4.60 -2.98 22.21
C GLY A 129 -3.10 -2.79 22.30
N GLY A 130 -2.48 -2.44 21.16
CA GLY A 130 -1.05 -2.14 21.14
C GLY A 130 -0.53 -1.81 19.75
N LYS A 131 0.69 -1.29 19.73
CA LYS A 131 1.42 -1.04 18.49
C LYS A 131 2.19 -2.28 18.11
N VAL A 132 1.91 -2.79 16.92
CA VAL A 132 2.53 -4.00 16.36
C VAL A 132 3.60 -3.57 15.38
N HIS A 133 4.81 -4.10 15.55
CA HIS A 133 5.93 -3.90 14.64
C HIS A 133 6.20 -5.19 13.88
N THR A 134 6.37 -5.08 12.57
CA THR A 134 6.60 -6.23 11.70
C THR A 134 7.81 -6.03 10.81
N GLU A 135 8.43 -7.15 10.43
CA GLU A 135 9.52 -7.22 9.48
C GLU A 135 9.09 -8.05 8.27
N PHE A 136 9.38 -7.58 7.05
CA PHE A 136 9.11 -8.36 5.85
C PHE A 136 10.03 -9.58 5.80
N THR A 137 9.43 -10.77 5.73
CA THR A 137 10.15 -12.04 5.63
C THR A 137 10.22 -12.55 4.20
N ASP A 138 9.19 -12.25 3.41
CA ASP A 138 9.13 -12.58 1.99
C ASP A 138 8.43 -11.47 1.22
N ILE A 139 9.14 -10.90 0.26
CA ILE A 139 8.66 -9.84 -0.61
C ILE A 139 9.43 -9.91 -1.93
N HIS A 140 8.71 -9.78 -3.03
CA HIS A 140 9.33 -9.77 -4.34
C HIS A 140 10.24 -8.53 -4.51
N ASP A 141 11.38 -8.67 -5.17
CA ASP A 141 12.36 -7.58 -5.31
C ASP A 141 11.79 -6.32 -5.97
N SER A 142 10.91 -6.49 -6.95
CA SER A 142 10.22 -5.36 -7.58
C SER A 142 9.34 -4.59 -6.59
N ASP A 143 8.66 -5.30 -5.72
CA ASP A 143 7.78 -4.74 -4.70
C ASP A 143 8.59 -4.01 -3.62
N ARG A 144 9.70 -4.61 -3.20
CA ARG A 144 10.64 -3.98 -2.26
C ARG A 144 11.20 -2.67 -2.81
N GLN A 145 11.63 -2.66 -4.07
CA GLN A 145 12.14 -1.45 -4.71
C GLN A 145 11.09 -0.34 -4.80
N GLN A 146 9.84 -0.69 -5.06
CA GLN A 146 8.75 0.28 -5.13
C GLN A 146 8.40 0.82 -3.74
N ILE A 147 8.40 -0.02 -2.71
CA ILE A 147 8.25 0.44 -1.32
C ILE A 147 9.38 1.40 -0.95
N ALA A 148 10.64 1.05 -1.25
CA ALA A 148 11.78 1.89 -0.95
C ALA A 148 11.67 3.26 -1.61
N ARG A 149 11.30 3.31 -2.89
CA ARG A 149 11.04 4.58 -3.61
C ARG A 149 9.92 5.37 -2.96
N HIS A 150 8.82 4.71 -2.63
CA HIS A 150 7.67 5.36 -2.00
C HIS A 150 8.04 5.98 -0.65
N VAL A 151 8.78 5.27 0.19
CA VAL A 151 9.22 5.76 1.51
C VAL A 151 10.17 6.96 1.39
N ILE A 152 11.04 6.99 0.37
CA ILE A 152 11.99 8.08 0.14
C ILE A 152 11.28 9.35 -0.38
N PHE A 153 10.32 9.19 -1.30
CA PHE A 153 9.72 10.31 -2.01
C PHE A 153 8.47 10.89 -1.34
N VAL A 154 7.85 10.17 -0.40
CA VAL A 154 6.67 10.67 0.31
C VAL A 154 7.10 11.49 1.53
N PRO A 155 6.71 12.77 1.62
CA PRO A 155 7.02 13.60 2.78
C PRO A 155 6.51 12.99 4.09
N GLN A 156 7.21 13.23 5.19
CA GLN A 156 6.91 12.64 6.50
C GLN A 156 5.48 12.88 7.00
N TRP A 157 4.83 13.97 6.58
CA TRP A 157 3.45 14.31 6.94
C TRP A 157 2.38 13.55 6.15
N THR A 158 2.75 12.83 5.08
CA THR A 158 1.85 11.98 4.28
C THR A 158 2.04 10.48 4.57
N ARG A 159 2.73 10.12 5.64
CA ARG A 159 3.09 8.73 5.99
C ARG A 159 1.93 7.87 6.49
N HIS A 160 0.72 8.39 6.49
CA HIS A 160 -0.46 7.59 6.76
C HIS A 160 -0.81 6.79 5.50
N HIS A 161 -0.29 5.58 5.45
CA HIS A 161 -0.61 4.63 4.39
C HIS A 161 -1.78 3.78 4.86
N VAL A 162 -2.78 3.66 4.01
CA VAL A 162 -3.89 2.76 4.25
C VAL A 162 -3.49 1.39 3.74
N ILE A 163 -3.36 0.43 4.64
CA ILE A 163 -2.93 -0.94 4.31
C ILE A 163 -3.99 -1.91 4.78
N ARG A 164 -4.28 -2.87 3.91
CA ARG A 164 -5.07 -4.03 4.28
C ARG A 164 -4.18 -5.08 4.91
N LEU A 165 -4.51 -5.44 6.13
CA LEU A 165 -3.92 -6.59 6.82
C LEU A 165 -4.88 -7.77 6.68
N SER A 166 -4.55 -8.75 5.86
CA SER A 166 -5.17 -10.06 5.94
C SER A 166 -4.29 -10.94 6.83
N SER A 167 -4.73 -11.17 8.05
CA SER A 167 -4.08 -12.16 8.91
C SER A 167 -4.51 -13.56 8.44
N TRP A 168 -3.58 -14.31 7.90
CA TRP A 168 -3.74 -15.75 7.82
C TRP A 168 -3.38 -16.30 9.19
N GLN A 169 -4.40 -16.63 9.98
CA GLN A 169 -4.18 -17.55 11.09
C GLN A 169 -3.83 -18.89 10.47
N HIS A 170 -2.60 -19.24 10.58
CA HIS A 170 -2.05 -20.46 10.05
C HIS A 170 -2.54 -21.63 10.87
N CYS A 171 -3.30 -22.51 10.27
CA CYS A 171 -3.15 -23.91 10.57
C CYS A 171 -1.72 -24.31 10.16
N LEU A 172 -0.80 -24.33 11.10
CA LEU A 172 0.44 -25.06 10.94
C LEU A 172 0.07 -26.51 10.65
N PRO A 173 0.55 -27.10 9.56
CA PRO A 173 0.58 -28.56 9.52
C PRO A 173 1.51 -28.99 10.62
N MET A 174 0.96 -29.64 11.61
CA MET A 174 1.75 -30.40 12.56
C MET A 174 2.51 -31.46 11.77
N ALA A 175 3.80 -31.27 11.66
CA ALA A 175 4.67 -32.34 11.23
C ALA A 175 4.81 -33.34 12.38
#